data_6ebe834977978beee9483349bd7b9099
#
_entry.id   6ebe834977978beee9483349bd7b9099
#
_cell.length_a   1.000
_cell.length_b   1.000
_cell.length_c   1.000
_cell.angle_alpha   90.00
_cell.angle_beta   90.00
_cell.angle_gamma   90.00
#
_symmetry.space_group_name_H-M   'P 1'
#
loop_
_entity.id
_entity.type
_entity.pdbx_description
1 polymer ?
#
loop_
_entity_poly.entity_id
_entity_poly.type
_entity_poly.pdbx_seq_one_letter_code
_entity_poly.pdbx_strand_id
1 'polypeptide(L)'
;MIQLVHGDCLKEMKNISDGSIDMVLTDPPYGTTACKWDSVIPFEPMWEQLKRVIKPNGAIVLFGSEPFSSILRCSNLNLYKYDWVWQKRPVNFLNAKKQPLRKTERISVFGGKTYNPQGLIYNPRVNKRNNSTETNGKHGKENHSQYTNYPTDVLEFIGERGLHPTQKPVALMEYLIKTYTNENETVLDFTMGSGTTGVACKNLNRNFIGIELDETYFNIAQERIGDN
;
A
#
# COMPACT_ATOMS: atom_id res chain seq x y z
N MET A 1 17.79 5.71 -6.22
CA MET A 1 18.36 5.98 -4.87
C MET A 1 17.62 5.12 -3.85
N ILE A 2 18.37 4.42 -2.98
CA ILE A 2 17.82 3.65 -1.86
C ILE A 2 18.40 4.25 -0.57
N GLN A 3 17.54 4.57 0.38
CA GLN A 3 17.91 5.09 1.70
C GLN A 3 17.20 4.28 2.78
N LEU A 4 17.95 3.71 3.71
CA LEU A 4 17.44 2.97 4.85
C LEU A 4 17.84 3.69 6.13
N VAL A 5 16.88 3.84 7.06
CA VAL A 5 17.06 4.59 8.30
C VAL A 5 16.62 3.72 9.48
N HIS A 6 17.51 3.50 10.44
CA HIS A 6 17.18 2.82 11.69
C HIS A 6 16.70 3.84 12.72
N GLY A 7 15.45 3.75 13.17
CA GLY A 7 14.91 4.67 14.15
C GLY A 7 13.39 4.71 14.24
N ASP A 8 12.91 5.57 15.13
CA ASP A 8 11.49 5.84 15.31
C ASP A 8 10.93 6.65 14.13
N CYS A 9 9.91 6.13 13.46
CA CYS A 9 9.39 6.73 12.23
C CYS A 9 8.89 8.17 12.41
N LEU A 10 8.30 8.52 13.56
CA LEU A 10 7.82 9.89 13.82
C LEU A 10 8.98 10.87 14.02
N LYS A 11 10.14 10.38 14.44
CA LYS A 11 11.35 11.20 14.55
C LYS A 11 12.05 11.31 13.21
N GLU A 12 12.26 10.18 12.54
CA GLU A 12 13.04 10.12 11.31
C GLU A 12 12.31 10.77 10.13
N MET A 13 10.98 10.67 10.05
CA MET A 13 10.24 11.39 9.01
C MET A 13 10.45 12.90 9.04
N LYS A 14 10.78 13.50 10.19
CA LYS A 14 11.09 14.95 10.29
C LYS A 14 12.29 15.36 9.44
N ASN A 15 13.20 14.42 9.14
CA ASN A 15 14.39 14.64 8.31
C ASN A 15 14.09 14.51 6.80
N ILE A 16 12.88 14.07 6.42
CA ILE A 16 12.45 13.98 5.02
C ILE A 16 11.94 15.35 4.59
N SER A 17 12.37 15.81 3.42
CA SER A 17 11.95 17.10 2.87
C SER A 17 10.46 17.15 2.56
N ASP A 18 9.85 18.32 2.73
CA ASP A 18 8.44 18.55 2.42
C ASP A 18 8.16 18.28 0.94
N GLY A 19 7.03 17.59 0.65
CA GLY A 19 6.58 17.34 -0.71
C GLY A 19 7.60 16.58 -1.58
N SER A 20 8.41 15.70 -1.00
CA SER A 20 9.44 14.94 -1.71
C SER A 20 9.02 13.50 -2.07
N ILE A 21 7.95 12.98 -1.47
CA ILE A 21 7.49 11.60 -1.60
C ILE A 21 6.35 11.50 -2.61
N ASP A 22 6.47 10.61 -3.58
CA ASP A 22 5.44 10.34 -4.59
C ASP A 22 4.39 9.33 -4.10
N MET A 23 4.82 8.37 -3.28
CA MET A 23 3.94 7.37 -2.68
C MET A 23 4.40 6.99 -1.28
N VAL A 24 3.46 6.86 -0.37
CA VAL A 24 3.67 6.12 0.88
C VAL A 24 3.03 4.75 0.73
N LEU A 25 3.78 3.67 0.99
CA LEU A 25 3.29 2.30 0.98
C LEU A 25 3.82 1.57 2.21
N THR A 26 2.95 1.31 3.17
CA THR A 26 3.36 0.79 4.48
C THR A 26 2.36 -0.18 5.07
N ASP A 27 2.87 -1.14 5.85
CA ASP A 27 2.14 -2.05 6.72
C ASP A 27 2.38 -1.64 8.18
N PRO A 28 1.62 -0.65 8.73
CA PRO A 28 1.86 -0.16 10.07
C PRO A 28 1.49 -1.21 11.14
N PRO A 29 2.00 -1.12 12.37
CA PRO A 29 1.58 -2.00 13.45
C PRO A 29 0.10 -1.76 13.81
N TYR A 30 -0.67 -2.87 13.99
CA TYR A 30 -2.12 -2.82 14.23
C TYR A 30 -2.51 -2.88 15.71
N GLY A 31 -1.58 -3.19 16.61
CA GLY A 31 -1.86 -3.41 18.03
C GLY A 31 -2.70 -4.68 18.31
N THR A 32 -2.59 -5.69 17.45
CA THR A 32 -3.43 -6.90 17.52
C THR A 32 -2.65 -8.15 17.93
N THR A 33 -1.36 -8.05 18.09
CA THR A 33 -0.47 -9.15 18.49
C THR A 33 0.21 -8.85 19.83
N ALA A 34 0.79 -9.89 20.44
CA ALA A 34 1.57 -9.74 21.68
C ALA A 34 3.03 -9.30 21.42
N CYS A 35 3.37 -8.98 20.18
CA CYS A 35 4.72 -8.54 19.81
C CYS A 35 4.98 -7.12 20.33
N LYS A 36 6.18 -6.89 20.90
CA LYS A 36 6.54 -5.57 21.46
C LYS A 36 6.52 -4.44 20.44
N TRP A 37 6.80 -4.74 19.17
CA TRP A 37 6.79 -3.78 18.07
C TRP A 37 5.37 -3.48 17.55
N ASP A 38 4.36 -4.30 17.88
CA ASP A 38 2.98 -4.12 17.39
C ASP A 38 2.21 -3.09 18.26
N SER A 39 2.77 -1.90 18.37
CA SER A 39 2.15 -0.76 19.06
C SER A 39 1.64 0.24 18.03
N VAL A 40 0.35 0.56 18.09
CA VAL A 40 -0.28 1.49 17.13
C VAL A 40 0.41 2.86 17.19
N ILE A 41 0.87 3.32 16.03
CA ILE A 41 1.45 4.65 15.88
C ILE A 41 0.33 5.69 16.07
N PRO A 42 0.52 6.72 16.93
CA PRO A 42 -0.48 7.77 17.11
C PRO A 42 -0.85 8.44 15.78
N PHE A 43 -2.14 8.43 15.44
CA PHE A 43 -2.60 8.88 14.11
C PHE A 43 -2.34 10.36 13.86
N GLU A 44 -2.53 11.22 14.84
CA GLU A 44 -2.37 12.67 14.66
C GLU A 44 -0.96 13.04 14.19
N PRO A 45 0.13 12.71 14.93
CA PRO A 45 1.48 13.00 14.47
C PRO A 45 1.88 12.20 13.22
N MET A 46 1.35 11.00 13.02
CA MET A 46 1.56 10.25 11.78
C MET A 46 1.01 11.03 10.58
N TRP A 47 -0.25 11.46 10.62
CA TRP A 47 -0.87 12.22 9.53
C TRP A 47 -0.23 13.58 9.31
N GLU A 48 0.26 14.24 10.36
CA GLU A 48 1.02 15.48 10.23
C GLU A 48 2.24 15.28 9.35
N GLN A 49 3.07 14.25 9.64
CA GLN A 49 4.26 13.97 8.86
C GLN A 49 3.91 13.48 7.46
N LEU A 50 2.97 12.57 7.30
CA LEU A 50 2.57 12.05 5.99
C LEU A 50 2.05 13.14 5.06
N LYS A 51 1.22 14.07 5.56
CA LYS A 51 0.71 15.22 4.78
C LYS A 51 1.82 16.19 4.39
N ARG A 52 2.85 16.34 5.23
CA ARG A 52 3.99 17.21 4.97
C ARG A 52 4.89 16.65 3.87
N VAL A 53 5.24 15.37 3.95
CA VAL A 53 6.23 14.76 3.05
C VAL A 53 5.65 14.36 1.69
N ILE A 54 4.34 14.07 1.61
CA ILE A 54 3.70 13.61 0.36
C ILE A 54 3.54 14.75 -0.63
N LYS A 55 3.82 14.50 -1.91
CA LYS A 55 3.52 15.44 -3.00
C LYS A 55 2.00 15.63 -3.19
N PRO A 56 1.53 16.74 -3.75
CA PRO A 56 0.08 17.01 -3.95
C PRO A 56 -0.66 15.95 -4.77
N ASN A 57 0.06 15.21 -5.62
CA ASN A 57 -0.49 14.12 -6.45
C ASN A 57 -0.15 12.73 -5.90
N GLY A 58 0.62 12.66 -4.82
CA GLY A 58 1.09 11.41 -4.23
C GLY A 58 -0.01 10.64 -3.50
N ALA A 59 0.08 9.32 -3.50
CA ALA A 59 -0.85 8.43 -2.84
C ALA A 59 -0.28 7.92 -1.50
N ILE A 60 -1.14 7.83 -0.48
CA ILE A 60 -0.81 7.15 0.78
C ILE A 60 -1.61 5.86 0.82
N VAL A 61 -0.92 4.73 0.85
CA VAL A 61 -1.48 3.38 0.74
C VAL A 61 -1.07 2.59 1.98
N LEU A 62 -2.04 2.30 2.84
CA LEU A 62 -1.79 1.70 4.15
C LEU A 62 -2.53 0.38 4.30
N PHE A 63 -1.80 -0.65 4.68
CA PHE A 63 -2.38 -1.94 5.03
C PHE A 63 -3.12 -1.87 6.37
N GLY A 64 -4.09 -2.76 6.55
CA GLY A 64 -4.82 -2.84 7.80
C GLY A 64 -5.76 -4.04 7.88
N SER A 65 -5.97 -4.51 9.10
CA SER A 65 -6.95 -5.54 9.44
C SER A 65 -7.94 -4.98 10.45
N GLU A 66 -9.20 -5.47 10.43
CA GLU A 66 -10.20 -4.99 11.40
C GLU A 66 -9.85 -5.40 12.85
N PRO A 67 -10.08 -4.54 13.86
CA PRO A 67 -10.76 -3.23 13.82
C PRO A 67 -9.85 -2.05 13.43
N PHE A 68 -8.53 -2.23 13.36
CA PHE A 68 -7.57 -1.16 13.05
C PHE A 68 -7.90 -0.44 11.74
N SER A 69 -8.26 -1.18 10.66
CA SER A 69 -8.60 -0.57 9.36
C SER A 69 -9.74 0.44 9.46
N SER A 70 -10.77 0.15 10.26
CA SER A 70 -11.90 1.06 10.46
C SER A 70 -11.46 2.34 11.17
N ILE A 71 -10.65 2.22 12.22
CA ILE A 71 -10.13 3.36 12.98
C ILE A 71 -9.20 4.20 12.09
N LEU A 72 -8.32 3.55 11.32
CA LEU A 72 -7.42 4.20 10.38
C LEU A 72 -8.18 5.04 9.34
N ARG A 73 -9.23 4.48 8.72
CA ARG A 73 -10.04 5.23 7.75
C ARG A 73 -10.74 6.42 8.41
N CYS A 74 -11.34 6.22 9.58
CA CYS A 74 -12.01 7.28 10.33
C CYS A 74 -11.06 8.40 10.76
N SER A 75 -9.77 8.10 10.99
CA SER A 75 -8.78 9.10 11.40
C SER A 75 -8.47 10.14 10.31
N ASN A 76 -8.82 9.88 9.03
CA ASN A 76 -8.60 10.83 7.94
C ASN A 76 -9.57 10.64 6.77
N LEU A 77 -10.88 10.73 7.03
CA LEU A 77 -11.94 10.58 6.03
C LEU A 77 -11.82 11.55 4.87
N ASN A 78 -11.28 12.75 5.11
CA ASN A 78 -11.14 13.78 4.06
C ASN A 78 -10.17 13.37 2.94
N LEU A 79 -9.17 12.56 3.24
CA LEU A 79 -8.22 12.05 2.25
C LEU A 79 -8.57 10.64 1.76
N TYR A 80 -9.38 9.89 2.51
CA TYR A 80 -9.76 8.53 2.16
C TYR A 80 -10.50 8.48 0.81
N LYS A 81 -10.13 7.51 -0.03
CA LYS A 81 -10.75 7.32 -1.35
C LYS A 81 -11.47 5.99 -1.48
N TYR A 82 -10.76 4.89 -1.30
CA TYR A 82 -11.25 3.52 -1.43
C TYR A 82 -10.27 2.53 -0.81
N ASP A 83 -10.72 1.29 -0.69
CA ASP A 83 -9.87 0.16 -0.29
C ASP A 83 -9.64 -0.78 -1.47
N TRP A 84 -8.45 -1.39 -1.51
CA TRP A 84 -8.27 -2.70 -2.11
C TRP A 84 -8.50 -3.77 -1.04
N VAL A 85 -8.99 -4.92 -1.47
CA VAL A 85 -9.19 -6.10 -0.64
C VAL A 85 -8.19 -7.16 -1.08
N TRP A 86 -7.09 -7.31 -0.35
CA TRP A 86 -6.18 -8.42 -0.64
C TRP A 86 -6.73 -9.72 -0.09
N GLN A 87 -7.04 -10.65 -1.01
CA GLN A 87 -7.46 -12.01 -0.69
C GLN A 87 -6.23 -12.89 -0.52
N LYS A 88 -5.96 -13.32 0.71
CA LYS A 88 -4.84 -14.19 1.07
C LYS A 88 -5.32 -15.59 1.40
N ARG A 89 -4.42 -16.59 1.36
CA ARG A 89 -4.74 -17.91 1.88
C ARG A 89 -4.87 -17.84 3.40
N PRO A 90 -5.91 -18.42 4.00
CA PRO A 90 -6.06 -18.49 5.44
C PRO A 90 -4.92 -19.30 6.02
N VAL A 91 -4.26 -18.78 7.03
CA VAL A 91 -3.06 -19.40 7.63
C VAL A 91 -3.33 -19.90 9.04
N ASN A 92 -4.36 -19.36 9.71
CA ASN A 92 -4.57 -19.62 11.12
C ASN A 92 -5.97 -20.16 11.39
N PHE A 93 -6.04 -21.40 11.88
CA PHE A 93 -7.27 -22.12 12.24
C PHE A 93 -7.65 -21.99 13.73
N LEU A 94 -6.90 -21.22 14.51
CA LEU A 94 -7.06 -21.14 15.97
C LEU A 94 -8.49 -20.80 16.40
N ASN A 95 -9.16 -19.94 15.64
CA ASN A 95 -10.51 -19.46 15.90
C ASN A 95 -11.59 -20.07 14.97
N ALA A 96 -11.27 -21.13 14.23
CA ALA A 96 -12.20 -21.71 13.23
C ALA A 96 -13.56 -22.13 13.79
N LYS A 97 -13.62 -22.50 15.07
CA LYS A 97 -14.86 -22.89 15.77
C LYS A 97 -15.61 -21.70 16.40
N LYS A 98 -15.04 -20.48 16.38
CA LYS A 98 -15.60 -19.29 17.06
C LYS A 98 -15.99 -18.19 16.09
N GLN A 99 -15.33 -18.11 14.94
CA GLN A 99 -15.56 -17.07 13.92
C GLN A 99 -15.08 -17.53 12.55
N PRO A 100 -15.53 -16.89 11.44
CA PRO A 100 -14.99 -17.16 10.12
C PRO A 100 -13.48 -16.95 10.05
N LEU A 101 -12.79 -17.78 9.27
CA LEU A 101 -11.34 -17.60 9.01
C LEU A 101 -11.12 -16.30 8.23
N ARG A 102 -10.20 -15.48 8.72
CA ARG A 102 -9.85 -14.22 8.05
C ARG A 102 -9.05 -14.51 6.78
N LYS A 103 -9.68 -14.32 5.63
CA LYS A 103 -9.10 -14.55 4.30
C LYS A 103 -8.66 -13.25 3.62
N THR A 104 -9.08 -12.11 4.14
CA THR A 104 -8.83 -10.81 3.53
C THR A 104 -8.10 -9.85 4.45
N GLU A 105 -7.37 -8.93 3.82
CA GLU A 105 -6.73 -7.78 4.46
C GLU A 105 -7.08 -6.52 3.64
N ARG A 106 -7.24 -5.39 4.30
CA ARG A 106 -7.58 -4.12 3.65
C ARG A 106 -6.31 -3.36 3.30
N ILE A 107 -6.37 -2.64 2.18
CA ILE A 107 -5.31 -1.73 1.77
C ILE A 107 -6.01 -0.41 1.45
N SER A 108 -5.98 0.50 2.40
CA SER A 108 -6.70 1.78 2.31
C SER A 108 -5.89 2.80 1.55
N VAL A 109 -6.52 3.48 0.59
CA VAL A 109 -5.92 4.50 -0.27
C VAL A 109 -6.41 5.87 0.13
N PHE A 110 -5.47 6.77 0.38
CA PHE A 110 -5.72 8.16 0.73
C PHE A 110 -5.01 9.09 -0.26
N GLY A 111 -5.67 10.16 -0.68
CA GLY A 111 -5.11 11.13 -1.62
C GLY A 111 -4.77 10.53 -2.99
N GLY A 112 -3.76 11.07 -3.64
CA GLY A 112 -3.23 10.59 -4.92
C GLY A 112 -4.06 10.97 -6.15
N LYS A 113 -3.37 11.28 -7.25
CA LYS A 113 -3.97 11.48 -8.58
C LYS A 113 -3.37 10.52 -9.62
N THR A 114 -2.14 10.04 -9.38
CA THR A 114 -1.52 9.03 -10.23
C THR A 114 -2.26 7.70 -10.03
N TYR A 115 -2.76 7.14 -11.13
CA TYR A 115 -3.38 5.83 -11.15
C TYR A 115 -3.11 5.16 -12.49
N ASN A 116 -2.27 4.16 -12.49
CA ASN A 116 -1.89 3.36 -13.65
C ASN A 116 -2.56 1.99 -13.52
N PRO A 117 -3.73 1.76 -14.15
CA PRO A 117 -4.43 0.49 -14.04
C PRO A 117 -3.58 -0.65 -14.59
N GLN A 118 -3.41 -1.72 -13.80
CA GLN A 118 -2.60 -2.86 -14.15
C GLN A 118 -3.43 -3.96 -14.81
N GLY A 119 -2.80 -4.80 -15.66
CA GLY A 119 -3.45 -5.94 -16.28
C GLY A 119 -4.37 -5.61 -17.47
N LEU A 120 -4.30 -4.41 -18.00
CA LEU A 120 -5.12 -4.02 -19.15
C LEU A 120 -4.78 -4.86 -20.38
N ILE A 121 -5.84 -5.29 -21.11
CA ILE A 121 -5.72 -5.99 -22.37
C ILE A 121 -6.21 -5.05 -23.47
N TYR A 122 -5.34 -4.77 -24.45
CA TYR A 122 -5.72 -3.98 -25.62
C TYR A 122 -6.78 -4.71 -26.43
N ASN A 123 -7.91 -4.04 -26.68
CA ASN A 123 -9.01 -4.55 -27.48
C ASN A 123 -9.30 -3.60 -28.62
N PRO A 124 -8.91 -3.89 -29.86
CA PRO A 124 -9.14 -3.01 -31.02
C PRO A 124 -10.62 -2.89 -31.39
N ARG A 125 -11.51 -3.73 -30.83
CA ARG A 125 -12.95 -3.63 -31.05
C ARG A 125 -13.54 -2.58 -30.14
N VAL A 126 -13.92 -1.44 -30.69
CA VAL A 126 -14.64 -0.39 -29.98
C VAL A 126 -16.02 -0.91 -29.58
N ASN A 127 -16.18 -1.28 -28.31
CA ASN A 127 -17.50 -1.62 -27.77
C ASN A 127 -18.27 -0.32 -27.52
N LYS A 128 -19.22 0.00 -28.41
CA LYS A 128 -20.22 1.05 -28.13
C LYS A 128 -21.14 0.54 -27.03
N ARG A 129 -20.88 0.90 -25.78
CA ARG A 129 -21.84 0.69 -24.70
C ARG A 129 -22.77 1.90 -24.65
N ASN A 130 -24.02 1.72 -25.06
CA ASN A 130 -25.09 2.67 -24.76
C ASN A 130 -25.42 2.55 -23.26
N ASN A 131 -24.77 3.34 -22.42
CA ASN A 131 -25.15 3.43 -21.00
C ASN A 131 -26.20 4.52 -20.83
N SER A 132 -27.47 4.21 -21.17
CA SER A 132 -28.63 4.94 -20.72
C SER A 132 -29.31 4.16 -19.59
N THR A 133 -28.84 4.31 -18.37
CA THR A 133 -29.59 3.90 -17.17
C THR A 133 -29.98 5.16 -16.42
N GLU A 134 -31.23 5.23 -15.97
CA GLU A 134 -31.81 6.38 -15.24
C GLU A 134 -31.07 6.74 -13.94
N THR A 135 -30.22 5.85 -13.45
CA THR A 135 -29.42 6.02 -12.23
C THR A 135 -28.09 6.78 -12.41
N ASN A 136 -27.60 6.88 -13.64
CA ASN A 136 -26.36 7.63 -13.94
C ASN A 136 -26.71 8.82 -14.85
N GLY A 137 -26.96 9.99 -14.27
CA GLY A 137 -27.37 11.21 -14.94
C GLY A 137 -26.90 11.38 -16.38
N LYS A 138 -27.65 12.13 -17.19
CA LYS A 138 -27.46 12.37 -18.62
C LYS A 138 -26.02 12.78 -19.01
N HIS A 139 -25.13 11.83 -19.13
CA HIS A 139 -23.82 11.99 -19.77
C HIS A 139 -23.71 10.96 -20.89
N GLY A 140 -24.42 11.23 -21.99
CA GLY A 140 -24.25 10.52 -23.25
C GLY A 140 -22.90 10.88 -23.90
N LYS A 141 -21.77 10.54 -23.26
CA LYS A 141 -20.48 10.47 -23.92
C LYS A 141 -20.18 9.00 -24.21
N GLU A 142 -20.02 8.68 -25.49
CA GLU A 142 -19.54 7.38 -25.92
C GLU A 142 -18.16 7.15 -25.29
N ASN A 143 -18.09 6.27 -24.29
CA ASN A 143 -16.82 5.84 -23.70
C ASN A 143 -16.20 4.76 -24.61
N HIS A 144 -15.32 5.18 -25.48
CA HIS A 144 -14.49 4.29 -26.30
C HIS A 144 -13.27 3.85 -25.48
N SER A 145 -13.39 2.80 -24.69
CA SER A 145 -12.21 2.18 -24.08
C SER A 145 -11.58 1.23 -25.08
N GLN A 146 -10.32 1.49 -25.46
CA GLN A 146 -9.50 0.59 -26.27
C GLN A 146 -8.93 -0.59 -25.45
N TYR A 147 -9.25 -0.66 -24.17
CA TYR A 147 -8.75 -1.65 -23.23
C TYR A 147 -9.89 -2.35 -22.51
N THR A 148 -9.67 -3.61 -22.19
CA THR A 148 -10.50 -4.44 -21.31
C THR A 148 -9.68 -4.89 -20.10
N ASN A 149 -10.28 -5.68 -19.22
CA ASN A 149 -9.64 -6.22 -18.03
C ASN A 149 -9.14 -5.14 -17.06
N TYR A 150 -9.96 -4.09 -16.85
CA TYR A 150 -9.69 -3.12 -15.79
C TYR A 150 -9.71 -3.82 -14.43
N PRO A 151 -8.79 -3.46 -13.51
CA PRO A 151 -8.73 -4.08 -12.20
C PRO A 151 -10.01 -3.84 -11.40
N THR A 152 -10.41 -4.86 -10.65
CA THR A 152 -11.41 -4.76 -9.59
C THR A 152 -10.74 -4.45 -8.26
N ASP A 153 -11.50 -4.13 -7.23
CA ASP A 153 -11.00 -3.83 -5.89
C ASP A 153 -10.47 -5.06 -5.12
N VAL A 154 -10.60 -6.26 -5.68
CA VAL A 154 -10.08 -7.50 -5.09
C VAL A 154 -8.78 -7.91 -5.75
N LEU A 155 -7.73 -8.07 -4.94
CA LEU A 155 -6.40 -8.51 -5.35
C LEU A 155 -6.13 -9.93 -4.81
N GLU A 156 -5.69 -10.83 -5.69
CA GLU A 156 -5.33 -12.20 -5.32
C GLU A 156 -3.81 -12.39 -5.46
N PHE A 157 -3.10 -12.37 -4.34
CA PHE A 157 -1.68 -12.68 -4.25
C PHE A 157 -1.47 -13.73 -3.17
N ILE A 158 -0.68 -14.75 -3.49
CA ILE A 158 -0.32 -15.80 -2.53
C ILE A 158 0.68 -15.20 -1.54
N GLY A 159 0.42 -15.38 -0.24
CA GLY A 159 1.36 -14.98 0.80
C GLY A 159 2.67 -15.74 0.69
N GLU A 160 3.78 -15.04 0.82
CA GLU A 160 5.12 -15.63 0.87
C GLU A 160 5.45 -16.01 2.31
N ARG A 161 6.11 -17.16 2.50
CA ARG A 161 6.76 -17.48 3.77
C ARG A 161 8.13 -16.81 3.73
N GLY A 162 8.34 -15.84 4.61
CA GLY A 162 9.51 -15.00 4.58
C GLY A 162 10.25 -14.91 5.91
N LEU A 163 11.18 -13.97 5.95
CA LEU A 163 12.05 -13.66 7.07
C LEU A 163 11.32 -12.90 8.19
N HIS A 164 10.13 -12.39 7.90
CA HIS A 164 9.26 -11.72 8.87
C HIS A 164 7.91 -12.43 8.95
N PRO A 165 7.32 -12.62 10.16
CA PRO A 165 6.05 -13.35 10.36
C PRO A 165 4.86 -12.79 9.57
N THR A 166 4.87 -11.49 9.30
CA THR A 166 3.80 -10.77 8.59
C THR A 166 4.26 -10.22 7.24
N GLN A 167 5.33 -10.77 6.66
CA GLN A 167 5.87 -10.31 5.38
C GLN A 167 4.80 -10.31 4.29
N LYS A 168 4.70 -9.18 3.57
CA LYS A 168 3.84 -9.06 2.41
C LYS A 168 4.52 -9.67 1.17
N PRO A 169 3.76 -10.21 0.18
CA PRO A 169 4.35 -10.70 -1.07
C PRO A 169 4.99 -9.56 -1.88
N VAL A 170 6.19 -9.78 -2.41
CA VAL A 170 6.88 -8.80 -3.27
C VAL A 170 5.99 -8.42 -4.46
N ALA A 171 5.34 -9.40 -5.11
CA ALA A 171 4.45 -9.17 -6.25
C ALA A 171 3.25 -8.25 -5.93
N LEU A 172 2.70 -8.31 -4.72
CA LEU A 172 1.65 -7.40 -4.27
C LEU A 172 2.18 -5.97 -4.13
N MET A 173 3.36 -5.81 -3.52
CA MET A 173 3.99 -4.50 -3.37
C MET A 173 4.33 -3.89 -4.74
N GLU A 174 4.87 -4.69 -5.67
CA GLU A 174 5.13 -4.27 -7.05
C GLU A 174 3.86 -3.82 -7.78
N TYR A 175 2.75 -4.55 -7.61
CA TYR A 175 1.47 -4.19 -8.21
C TYR A 175 1.01 -2.80 -7.72
N LEU A 176 1.06 -2.56 -6.41
CA LEU A 176 0.65 -1.30 -5.80
C LEU A 176 1.58 -0.15 -6.21
N ILE A 177 2.90 -0.38 -6.22
CA ILE A 177 3.89 0.61 -6.64
C ILE A 177 3.68 1.01 -8.10
N LYS A 178 3.51 0.05 -9.02
CA LYS A 178 3.20 0.33 -10.43
C LYS A 178 1.91 1.13 -10.60
N THR A 179 0.90 0.84 -9.76
CA THR A 179 -0.41 1.50 -9.83
C THR A 179 -0.32 2.98 -9.46
N TYR A 180 0.50 3.34 -8.48
CA TYR A 180 0.49 4.69 -7.91
C TYR A 180 1.76 5.50 -8.18
N THR A 181 2.75 4.92 -8.88
CA THR A 181 4.00 5.60 -9.22
C THR A 181 4.45 5.35 -10.65
N ASN A 182 5.32 6.24 -11.13
CA ASN A 182 6.10 6.09 -12.35
C ASN A 182 7.56 5.76 -12.01
N GLU A 183 8.38 5.39 -13.02
CA GLU A 183 9.81 5.15 -12.82
C GLU A 183 10.51 6.39 -12.24
N ASN A 184 11.53 6.16 -11.41
CA ASN A 184 12.32 7.17 -10.70
C ASN A 184 11.56 7.98 -9.63
N GLU A 185 10.26 7.75 -9.44
CA GLU A 185 9.51 8.35 -8.34
C GLU A 185 9.91 7.69 -6.99
N THR A 186 9.67 8.41 -5.90
CA THR A 186 10.13 8.03 -4.56
C THR A 186 8.99 7.44 -3.73
N VAL A 187 9.22 6.23 -3.21
CA VAL A 187 8.32 5.52 -2.30
C VAL A 187 8.88 5.58 -0.88
N LEU A 188 8.04 5.90 0.09
CA LEU A 188 8.33 5.84 1.52
C LEU A 188 7.60 4.67 2.16
N ASP A 189 8.35 3.84 2.90
CA ASP A 189 7.81 2.88 3.86
C ASP A 189 8.36 3.21 5.25
N PHE A 190 7.52 3.78 6.11
CA PHE A 190 7.95 4.26 7.42
C PHE A 190 7.92 3.18 8.52
N THR A 191 7.56 1.93 8.16
CA THR A 191 7.63 0.73 9.01
C THR A 191 8.01 -0.48 8.16
N MET A 192 9.18 -0.40 7.51
CA MET A 192 9.53 -1.29 6.39
C MET A 192 9.74 -2.76 6.78
N GLY A 193 9.87 -3.08 8.05
CA GLY A 193 10.14 -4.43 8.52
C GLY A 193 11.36 -5.03 7.84
N SER A 194 11.20 -6.22 7.25
CA SER A 194 12.25 -6.90 6.49
C SER A 194 12.48 -6.34 5.07
N GLY A 195 11.95 -5.16 4.72
CA GLY A 195 12.28 -4.42 3.50
C GLY A 195 11.59 -4.89 2.21
N THR A 196 10.43 -5.53 2.28
CA THR A 196 9.74 -6.03 1.07
C THR A 196 9.38 -4.92 0.07
N THR A 197 8.93 -3.76 0.58
CA THR A 197 8.65 -2.57 -0.24
C THR A 197 9.90 -2.08 -0.96
N GLY A 198 11.05 -2.09 -0.28
CA GLY A 198 12.34 -1.69 -0.85
C GLY A 198 12.80 -2.63 -1.97
N VAL A 199 12.65 -3.95 -1.77
CA VAL A 199 12.92 -4.94 -2.83
C VAL A 199 12.04 -4.68 -4.06
N ALA A 200 10.74 -4.45 -3.87
CA ALA A 200 9.83 -4.15 -4.95
C ALA A 200 10.20 -2.84 -5.68
N CYS A 201 10.60 -1.80 -4.95
CA CYS A 201 11.07 -0.53 -5.52
C CYS A 201 12.33 -0.73 -6.38
N LYS A 202 13.30 -1.52 -5.90
CA LYS A 202 14.53 -1.84 -6.64
C LYS A 202 14.20 -2.56 -7.95
N ASN A 203 13.34 -3.58 -7.91
CA ASN A 203 12.91 -4.32 -9.10
C ASN A 203 12.23 -3.43 -10.15
N LEU A 204 11.61 -2.34 -9.72
CA LEU A 204 10.81 -1.46 -10.55
C LEU A 204 11.50 -0.14 -10.91
N ASN A 205 12.77 0.06 -10.56
CA ASN A 205 13.50 1.31 -10.76
C ASN A 205 12.81 2.52 -10.08
N ARG A 206 12.32 2.33 -8.84
CA ARG A 206 11.81 3.42 -8.00
C ARG A 206 12.84 3.77 -6.94
N ASN A 207 12.89 5.04 -6.55
CA ASN A 207 13.61 5.45 -5.36
C ASN A 207 12.86 4.97 -4.11
N PHE A 208 13.60 4.67 -3.05
CA PHE A 208 13.02 4.14 -1.83
C PHE A 208 13.62 4.80 -0.59
N ILE A 209 12.77 5.17 0.36
CA ILE A 209 13.15 5.53 1.72
C ILE A 209 12.43 4.56 2.64
N GLY A 210 13.20 3.80 3.43
CA GLY A 210 12.65 2.85 4.41
C GLY A 210 13.08 3.21 5.82
N ILE A 211 12.15 3.19 6.78
CA ILE A 211 12.42 3.41 8.20
C ILE A 211 12.01 2.16 8.96
N GLU A 212 12.85 1.69 9.89
CA GLU A 212 12.58 0.55 10.75
C GLU A 212 13.12 0.80 12.16
N LEU A 213 12.29 0.50 13.15
CA LEU A 213 12.63 0.69 14.56
C LEU A 213 13.43 -0.47 15.14
N ASP A 214 13.09 -1.72 14.75
CA ASP A 214 13.74 -2.92 15.24
C ASP A 214 15.05 -3.17 14.49
N GLU A 215 16.16 -3.21 15.21
CA GLU A 215 17.50 -3.38 14.65
C GLU A 215 17.64 -4.70 13.87
N THR A 216 16.99 -5.77 14.35
CA THR A 216 17.05 -7.07 13.69
C THR A 216 16.42 -7.02 12.31
N TYR A 217 15.22 -6.44 12.22
CA TYR A 217 14.53 -6.29 10.93
C TYR A 217 15.20 -5.26 10.04
N PHE A 218 15.76 -4.21 10.60
CA PHE A 218 16.56 -3.24 9.86
C PHE A 218 17.77 -3.90 9.16
N ASN A 219 18.52 -4.73 9.88
CA ASN A 219 19.66 -5.46 9.33
C ASN A 219 19.23 -6.44 8.23
N ILE A 220 18.12 -7.17 8.42
CA ILE A 220 17.54 -8.03 7.39
C ILE A 220 17.15 -7.23 6.14
N ALA A 221 16.55 -6.05 6.32
CA ALA A 221 16.20 -5.18 5.20
C ALA A 221 17.43 -4.68 4.45
N GLN A 222 18.51 -4.31 5.16
CA GLN A 222 19.77 -3.92 4.55
C GLN A 222 20.35 -5.04 3.67
N GLU A 223 20.41 -6.27 4.17
CA GLU A 223 20.89 -7.42 3.39
C GLU A 223 20.03 -7.64 2.14
N ARG A 224 18.70 -7.64 2.27
CA ARG A 224 17.77 -7.91 1.15
C ARG A 224 17.76 -6.83 0.06
N ILE A 225 17.92 -5.59 0.44
CA ILE A 225 17.82 -4.44 -0.48
C ILE A 225 19.20 -4.00 -0.93
N GLY A 226 20.20 -4.07 -0.03
CA GLY A 226 21.54 -3.51 -0.21
C GLY A 226 22.50 -4.34 -1.03
N ASP A 227 22.30 -5.65 -1.16
CA ASP A 227 23.17 -6.52 -1.93
C ASP A 227 23.05 -6.24 -3.44
N ASN A 228 23.85 -5.25 -3.89
CA ASN A 228 24.52 -5.14 -5.19
C ASN A 228 25.62 -4.10 -5.12
#